data_47fe5d76e17d6bb67a36402014939643
#
_entry.id   47fe5d76e17d6bb67a36402014939643
#
_cell.length_a   1.000
_cell.length_b   1.000
_cell.length_c   1.000
_cell.angle_alpha   90.00
_cell.angle_beta   90.00
_cell.angle_gamma   90.00
#
_symmetry.space_group_name_H-M   'P 1'
#
loop_
_entity.id
_entity.type
_entity.pdbx_description
1 polymer ?
#
loop_
_entity_poly.entity_id
_entity_poly.type
_entity_poly.pdbx_seq_one_letter_code
_entity_poly.pdbx_strand_id
1 'polypeptide(L)'
;TTITTNLYLITSKTSGIRSEAELADKIIGFQNGSDADNLSFAKTSVSKDISSYTAKEEMDYTTLYDQMEQGNVSAMAISETFYNMSKANIKDFEKNVQILKTYSKTDTIKTKEQKDITKQTFTVYLSGLDSTGSPDQQTRTDTNLLLIVNPVANHIDMVSIPRDALVPNTALNNANDKLTHTGIYGIDTSVDTISQFFGIPVDYYARVSFNSMIEIVDTIGGIDVDVELDFCEQDENRSFKKDDLICLKKGEQHLDGKQALAYSRHRKTEGYDNAGRERAQQRIIKAIINKLISPSALGYVND
;
A
#
# COMPACT_ATOMS: atom_id res chain seq x y z
N THR A 1 10.88 -4.04 16.28
CA THR A 1 10.79 -3.37 14.97
C THR A 1 10.73 -1.88 15.19
N THR A 2 11.45 -1.10 14.36
CA THR A 2 11.39 0.36 14.41
C THR A 2 10.64 0.86 13.18
N ILE A 3 9.76 1.84 13.37
CA ILE A 3 9.14 2.60 12.27
C ILE A 3 9.77 3.98 12.24
N THR A 4 10.19 4.41 11.07
CA THR A 4 10.67 5.77 10.84
C THR A 4 9.60 6.56 10.11
N THR A 5 9.16 7.64 10.72
CA THR A 5 8.26 8.63 10.10
C THR A 5 9.09 9.81 9.61
N ASN A 6 9.04 10.08 8.32
CA ASN A 6 9.69 11.25 7.73
C ASN A 6 8.68 12.39 7.57
N LEU A 7 9.15 13.59 7.82
CA LEU A 7 8.44 14.85 7.62
C LEU A 7 9.30 15.76 6.75
N TYR A 8 8.72 16.33 5.73
CA TYR A 8 9.36 17.27 4.82
C TYR A 8 8.90 18.70 5.09
N LEU A 9 9.84 19.62 5.26
CA LEU A 9 9.57 21.05 5.19
C LEU A 9 9.76 21.47 3.73
N ILE A 10 8.68 21.82 3.06
CA ILE A 10 8.67 22.14 1.64
C ILE A 10 8.26 23.59 1.39
N THR A 11 8.74 24.15 0.28
CA THR A 11 8.35 25.47 -0.23
C THR A 11 8.14 25.42 -1.74
N SER A 12 7.44 26.43 -2.29
CA SER A 12 7.35 26.59 -3.75
C SER A 12 8.72 26.92 -4.34
N LYS A 13 9.06 26.32 -5.49
CA LYS A 13 10.30 26.67 -6.23
C LYS A 13 10.32 28.13 -6.69
N THR A 14 9.16 28.74 -6.83
CA THR A 14 9.02 30.14 -7.24
C THR A 14 9.17 31.12 -6.08
N SER A 15 9.15 30.64 -4.82
CA SER A 15 9.26 31.48 -3.62
C SER A 15 10.58 32.22 -3.47
N GLY A 16 11.64 31.74 -4.11
CA GLY A 16 13.01 32.23 -3.91
C GLY A 16 13.69 31.70 -2.65
N ILE A 17 12.99 31.02 -1.74
CA ILE A 17 13.52 30.44 -0.50
C ILE A 17 14.35 29.19 -0.84
N ARG A 18 15.58 29.08 -0.28
CA ARG A 18 16.49 27.99 -0.58
C ARG A 18 16.92 27.20 0.66
N SER A 19 16.68 27.73 1.85
CA SER A 19 17.01 27.11 3.12
C SER A 19 15.97 27.36 4.18
N GLU A 20 15.93 26.52 5.20
CA GLU A 20 15.04 26.69 6.36
C GLU A 20 15.34 27.99 7.14
N ALA A 21 16.57 28.47 7.14
CA ALA A 21 16.94 29.70 7.83
C ALA A 21 16.24 30.93 7.26
N GLU A 22 15.87 30.91 5.99
CA GLU A 22 15.16 32.01 5.32
C GLU A 22 13.66 32.06 5.69
N LEU A 23 13.17 31.10 6.47
CA LEU A 23 11.81 31.03 6.96
C LEU A 23 11.60 31.79 8.29
N ALA A 24 12.64 32.38 8.85
CA ALA A 24 12.50 33.24 10.03
C ALA A 24 11.47 34.35 9.79
N ASP A 25 10.58 34.54 10.76
CA ASP A 25 9.47 35.51 10.76
C ASP A 25 8.43 35.34 9.62
N LYS A 26 8.43 34.17 8.95
CA LYS A 26 7.48 33.85 7.89
C LYS A 26 6.34 32.96 8.39
N ILE A 27 5.34 32.77 7.53
CA ILE A 27 4.19 31.90 7.82
C ILE A 27 4.52 30.48 7.34
N ILE A 28 4.45 29.52 8.26
CA ILE A 28 4.65 28.08 7.98
C ILE A 28 3.31 27.34 8.21
N GLY A 29 2.89 26.57 7.21
CA GLY A 29 1.66 25.82 7.23
C GLY A 29 1.83 24.45 7.90
N PHE A 30 0.81 24.05 8.65
CA PHE A 30 0.71 22.75 9.29
C PHE A 30 -0.69 22.20 9.09
N GLN A 31 -0.80 20.89 8.92
CA GLN A 31 -2.10 20.23 8.80
C GLN A 31 -2.58 19.73 10.16
N ASN A 32 -3.84 20.02 10.51
CA ASN A 32 -4.45 19.59 11.78
C ASN A 32 -5.71 18.72 11.60
N GLY A 33 -5.91 18.15 10.42
CA GLY A 33 -6.97 17.21 10.08
C GLY A 33 -6.47 15.76 10.03
N SER A 34 -6.40 15.21 8.84
CA SER A 34 -6.03 13.79 8.63
C SER A 34 -4.59 13.42 9.01
N ASP A 35 -3.68 14.39 9.14
CA ASP A 35 -2.29 14.20 9.59
C ASP A 35 -2.01 14.80 10.98
N ALA A 36 -3.08 15.03 11.77
CA ALA A 36 -2.98 15.66 13.08
C ALA A 36 -2.05 14.91 14.06
N ASP A 37 -1.89 13.60 13.92
CA ASP A 37 -0.99 12.80 14.74
C ASP A 37 0.48 13.22 14.58
N ASN A 38 0.84 13.78 13.42
CA ASN A 38 2.17 14.30 13.16
C ASN A 38 2.34 15.79 13.47
N LEU A 39 1.25 16.50 13.82
CA LEU A 39 1.28 17.95 14.05
C LEU A 39 2.26 18.37 15.15
N SER A 40 2.24 17.67 16.29
CA SER A 40 3.16 17.97 17.41
C SER A 40 4.62 17.72 17.02
N PHE A 41 4.90 16.63 16.31
CA PHE A 41 6.24 16.34 15.79
C PHE A 41 6.69 17.39 14.77
N ALA A 42 5.78 17.79 13.86
CA ALA A 42 6.06 18.80 12.85
C ALA A 42 6.45 20.14 13.49
N LYS A 43 5.61 20.65 14.40
CA LYS A 43 5.87 21.93 15.09
C LYS A 43 7.16 21.89 15.93
N THR A 44 7.37 20.80 16.69
CA THR A 44 8.57 20.64 17.51
C THR A 44 9.81 20.58 16.64
N SER A 45 9.76 19.89 15.51
CA SER A 45 10.91 19.76 14.61
C SER A 45 11.26 21.07 13.93
N VAL A 46 10.26 21.76 13.39
CA VAL A 46 10.44 23.09 12.76
C VAL A 46 10.97 24.11 13.76
N SER A 47 10.46 24.14 15.00
CA SER A 47 10.89 25.09 16.04
C SER A 47 12.31 24.87 16.54
N LYS A 48 12.94 23.72 16.26
CA LYS A 48 14.37 23.49 16.59
C LYS A 48 15.28 24.29 15.68
N ASP A 49 14.90 24.46 14.42
CA ASP A 49 15.76 25.09 13.40
C ASP A 49 15.33 26.54 13.10
N ILE A 50 14.04 26.86 13.31
CA ILE A 50 13.49 28.17 13.01
C ILE A 50 12.92 28.76 14.32
N SER A 51 13.64 29.71 14.89
CA SER A 51 13.36 30.26 16.23
C SER A 51 12.09 31.14 16.27
N SER A 52 11.72 31.74 15.14
CA SER A 52 10.54 32.62 15.03
C SER A 52 9.82 32.37 13.70
N TYR A 53 8.55 32.02 13.77
CA TYR A 53 7.64 31.90 12.62
C TYR A 53 6.19 32.00 13.10
N THR A 54 5.28 32.30 12.18
CA THR A 54 3.86 32.23 12.44
C THR A 54 3.31 30.90 11.94
N ALA A 55 2.76 30.06 12.83
CA ALA A 55 2.13 28.82 12.46
C ALA A 55 0.72 29.09 11.88
N LYS A 56 0.42 28.52 10.72
CA LYS A 56 -0.91 28.49 10.13
C LYS A 56 -1.38 27.06 10.02
N GLU A 57 -2.51 26.77 10.62
CA GLU A 57 -3.10 25.42 10.59
C GLU A 57 -4.28 25.37 9.61
N GLU A 58 -4.33 24.30 8.82
CA GLU A 58 -5.44 23.98 7.92
C GLU A 58 -5.81 22.50 8.02
N MET A 59 -7.04 22.17 7.66
CA MET A 59 -7.57 20.82 7.75
C MET A 59 -7.01 19.85 6.70
N ASP A 60 -6.50 20.38 5.58
CA ASP A 60 -6.01 19.58 4.46
C ASP A 60 -4.77 20.20 3.80
N TYR A 61 -3.98 19.33 3.15
CA TYR A 61 -2.76 19.73 2.46
C TYR A 61 -2.99 20.42 1.12
N THR A 62 -4.13 20.22 0.48
CA THR A 62 -4.46 20.88 -0.80
C THR A 62 -4.62 22.38 -0.56
N THR A 63 -5.36 22.75 0.49
CA THR A 63 -5.51 24.15 0.90
C THR A 63 -4.16 24.80 1.26
N LEU A 64 -3.30 24.09 2.02
CA LEU A 64 -1.96 24.59 2.35
C LEU A 64 -1.08 24.74 1.11
N TYR A 65 -1.14 23.80 0.19
CA TYR A 65 -0.40 23.85 -1.07
C TYR A 65 -0.83 25.05 -1.92
N ASP A 66 -2.13 25.27 -2.09
CA ASP A 66 -2.66 26.40 -2.84
C ASP A 66 -2.24 27.72 -2.22
N GLN A 67 -2.30 27.84 -0.90
CA GLN A 67 -1.85 29.03 -0.17
C GLN A 67 -0.34 29.26 -0.32
N MET A 68 0.45 28.19 -0.37
CA MET A 68 1.89 28.27 -0.58
C MET A 68 2.23 28.71 -2.01
N GLU A 69 1.55 28.20 -3.03
CA GLU A 69 1.73 28.62 -4.42
C GLU A 69 1.29 30.08 -4.64
N GLN A 70 0.32 30.56 -3.89
CA GLN A 70 -0.13 31.98 -3.89
C GLN A 70 0.79 32.90 -3.05
N GLY A 71 1.75 32.37 -2.31
CA GLY A 71 2.63 33.13 -1.44
C GLY A 71 2.03 33.54 -0.09
N ASN A 72 0.82 33.09 0.25
CA ASN A 72 0.15 33.34 1.53
C ASN A 72 0.76 32.53 2.69
N VAL A 73 1.40 31.40 2.37
CA VAL A 73 2.19 30.56 3.25
C VAL A 73 3.56 30.40 2.60
N SER A 74 4.63 30.58 3.34
CA SER A 74 6.00 30.55 2.78
C SER A 74 6.55 29.15 2.64
N ALA A 75 6.14 28.23 3.53
CA ALA A 75 6.50 26.83 3.52
C ALA A 75 5.42 26.01 4.24
N MET A 76 5.38 24.73 4.03
CA MET A 76 4.53 23.83 4.82
C MET A 76 5.29 22.58 5.25
N ALA A 77 4.96 22.08 6.44
CA ALA A 77 5.44 20.80 6.94
C ALA A 77 4.45 19.69 6.53
N ILE A 78 4.94 18.67 5.85
CA ILE A 78 4.12 17.59 5.30
C ILE A 78 4.77 16.24 5.58
N SER A 79 4.02 15.26 6.09
CA SER A 79 4.55 13.90 6.27
C SER A 79 4.81 13.24 4.91
N GLU A 80 5.76 12.29 4.87
CA GLU A 80 6.12 11.56 3.66
C GLU A 80 4.89 10.88 3.02
N THR A 81 4.00 10.34 3.83
CA THR A 81 2.74 9.74 3.38
C THR A 81 1.91 10.74 2.58
N PHE A 82 1.66 11.92 3.12
CA PHE A 82 0.86 12.95 2.44
C PHE A 82 1.61 13.64 1.31
N TYR A 83 2.93 13.74 1.39
CA TYR A 83 3.76 14.19 0.27
C TYR A 83 3.58 13.27 -0.95
N ASN A 84 3.66 11.96 -0.74
CA ASN A 84 3.45 10.98 -1.80
C ASN A 84 2.01 10.99 -2.35
N MET A 85 1.02 11.21 -1.48
CA MET A 85 -0.38 11.41 -1.90
C MET A 85 -0.54 12.68 -2.76
N SER A 86 0.05 13.79 -2.33
CA SER A 86 0.01 15.07 -3.06
C SER A 86 0.67 14.93 -4.44
N LYS A 87 1.81 14.25 -4.51
CA LYS A 87 2.50 13.93 -5.76
C LYS A 87 1.62 13.11 -6.72
N ALA A 88 0.80 12.19 -6.19
CA ALA A 88 -0.09 11.37 -7.00
C ALA A 88 -1.36 12.11 -7.47
N ASN A 89 -1.85 13.08 -6.69
CA ASN A 89 -3.16 13.70 -6.89
C ASN A 89 -3.10 15.15 -7.40
N ILE A 90 -2.02 15.87 -7.16
CA ILE A 90 -1.85 17.26 -7.61
C ILE A 90 -0.92 17.29 -8.82
N LYS A 91 -1.44 17.84 -9.92
CA LYS A 91 -0.67 17.94 -11.17
C LYS A 91 0.62 18.76 -10.95
N ASP A 92 1.74 18.23 -11.42
CA ASP A 92 3.06 18.86 -11.38
C ASP A 92 3.58 19.21 -9.96
N PHE A 93 2.97 18.66 -8.88
CA PHE A 93 3.34 18.94 -7.49
C PHE A 93 4.86 18.87 -7.28
N GLU A 94 5.50 17.75 -7.61
CA GLU A 94 6.95 17.53 -7.40
C GLU A 94 7.83 18.48 -8.24
N LYS A 95 7.30 18.99 -9.36
CA LYS A 95 8.00 19.99 -10.17
C LYS A 95 7.93 21.38 -9.56
N ASN A 96 6.85 21.69 -8.85
CA ASN A 96 6.57 23.00 -8.29
C ASN A 96 7.16 23.19 -6.89
N VAL A 97 7.36 22.13 -6.13
CA VAL A 97 7.89 22.20 -4.76
C VAL A 97 9.35 21.79 -4.67
N GLN A 98 10.03 22.27 -3.65
CA GLN A 98 11.34 21.79 -3.21
C GLN A 98 11.33 21.49 -1.72
N ILE A 99 12.05 20.43 -1.35
CA ILE A 99 12.27 20.06 0.05
C ILE A 99 13.43 20.89 0.58
N LEU A 100 13.18 21.68 1.62
CA LEU A 100 14.19 22.46 2.32
C LEU A 100 14.89 21.61 3.38
N LYS A 101 14.10 20.79 4.09
CA LYS A 101 14.61 19.92 5.16
C LYS A 101 13.76 18.67 5.34
N THR A 102 14.41 17.61 5.77
CA THR A 102 13.77 16.37 6.20
C THR A 102 14.00 16.17 7.69
N TYR A 103 12.92 15.91 8.42
CA TYR A 103 12.94 15.50 9.82
C TYR A 103 12.51 14.04 9.92
N SER A 104 13.18 13.27 10.75
CA SER A 104 12.85 11.88 10.95
C SER A 104 12.59 11.57 12.42
N LYS A 105 11.55 10.81 12.69
CA LYS A 105 11.21 10.28 14.00
C LYS A 105 11.21 8.76 13.91
N THR A 106 11.95 8.11 14.78
CA THR A 106 11.99 6.66 14.87
C THR A 106 11.29 6.22 16.15
N ASP A 107 10.20 5.52 15.99
CA ASP A 107 9.46 4.92 17.09
C ASP A 107 9.76 3.40 17.16
N THR A 108 10.01 2.89 18.37
CA THR A 108 10.20 1.45 18.58
C THR A 108 8.84 0.83 18.84
N ILE A 109 8.39 -0.01 17.91
CA ILE A 109 7.19 -0.81 18.14
C ILE A 109 7.57 -2.03 18.96
N LYS A 110 6.87 -2.26 20.08
CA LYS A 110 6.94 -3.54 20.77
C LYS A 110 6.47 -4.62 19.79
N THR A 111 7.34 -5.54 19.42
CA THR A 111 6.95 -6.73 18.66
C THR A 111 5.85 -7.45 19.41
N LYS A 112 4.73 -7.75 18.74
CA LYS A 112 3.72 -8.67 19.26
C LYS A 112 4.41 -9.98 19.62
N GLU A 113 3.97 -10.61 20.70
CA GLU A 113 4.45 -11.93 21.08
C GLU A 113 4.31 -12.87 19.88
N GLN A 114 5.42 -13.51 19.49
CA GLN A 114 5.42 -14.35 18.30
C GLN A 114 4.68 -15.64 18.61
N LYS A 115 3.58 -15.90 17.92
CA LYS A 115 2.78 -17.12 18.07
C LYS A 115 3.59 -18.35 17.63
N ASP A 116 3.38 -19.47 18.29
CA ASP A 116 3.82 -20.77 17.77
C ASP A 116 2.92 -21.16 16.60
N ILE A 117 3.36 -20.82 15.39
CA ILE A 117 2.62 -21.03 14.15
C ILE A 117 2.40 -22.52 13.81
N THR A 118 3.01 -23.44 14.55
CA THR A 118 2.78 -24.88 14.41
C THR A 118 1.64 -25.40 15.25
N LYS A 119 1.20 -24.62 16.27
CA LYS A 119 0.21 -25.05 17.27
C LYS A 119 -0.94 -24.09 17.47
N GLN A 120 -0.77 -22.82 17.10
CA GLN A 120 -1.75 -21.76 17.35
C GLN A 120 -2.33 -21.24 16.04
N THR A 121 -3.62 -20.98 16.02
CA THR A 121 -4.26 -20.28 14.90
C THR A 121 -3.68 -18.88 14.76
N PHE A 122 -3.32 -18.52 13.53
CA PHE A 122 -2.81 -17.21 13.20
C PHE A 122 -3.46 -16.68 11.93
N THR A 123 -3.35 -15.37 11.75
CA THR A 123 -3.92 -14.66 10.60
C THR A 123 -2.84 -14.03 9.75
N VAL A 124 -3.03 -14.07 8.43
CA VAL A 124 -2.14 -13.44 7.46
C VAL A 124 -2.96 -12.55 6.53
N TYR A 125 -2.64 -11.27 6.48
CA TYR A 125 -3.21 -10.37 5.51
C TYR A 125 -2.34 -10.29 4.26
N LEU A 126 -2.92 -10.59 3.10
CA LEU A 126 -2.27 -10.45 1.80
C LEU A 126 -2.80 -9.21 1.10
N SER A 127 -1.91 -8.26 0.84
CA SER A 127 -2.19 -6.99 0.15
C SER A 127 -1.57 -7.01 -1.25
N GLY A 128 -2.39 -7.02 -2.28
CA GLY A 128 -1.94 -6.92 -3.67
C GLY A 128 -1.97 -5.47 -4.17
N LEU A 129 -0.87 -5.02 -4.74
CA LEU A 129 -0.69 -3.69 -5.30
C LEU A 129 -0.90 -3.70 -6.82
N ASP A 130 -1.65 -2.72 -7.34
CA ASP A 130 -1.81 -2.55 -8.79
C ASP A 130 -0.62 -1.77 -9.39
N SER A 131 0.60 -2.26 -9.16
CA SER A 131 1.83 -1.63 -9.63
C SER A 131 2.95 -2.64 -9.88
N THR A 132 3.90 -2.25 -10.75
CA THR A 132 5.16 -2.99 -11.01
C THR A 132 6.29 -2.59 -10.06
N GLY A 133 6.06 -1.61 -9.16
CA GLY A 133 7.05 -1.08 -8.23
C GLY A 133 7.37 -2.01 -7.06
N SER A 134 8.19 -1.50 -6.14
CA SER A 134 8.52 -2.21 -4.89
C SER A 134 7.24 -2.50 -4.09
N PRO A 135 7.15 -3.66 -3.42
CA PRO A 135 6.07 -3.95 -2.47
C PRO A 135 5.98 -2.94 -1.31
N ASP A 136 7.06 -2.25 -0.98
CA ASP A 136 7.09 -1.23 0.07
C ASP A 136 6.51 0.12 -0.37
N GLN A 137 6.19 0.26 -1.65
CA GLN A 137 5.63 1.50 -2.17
C GLN A 137 4.27 1.82 -1.56
N GLN A 138 4.11 3.02 -1.01
CA GLN A 138 2.81 3.51 -0.53
C GLN A 138 1.88 3.78 -1.71
N THR A 139 0.95 2.87 -1.94
CA THR A 139 -0.03 2.92 -3.02
C THR A 139 -1.29 2.16 -2.61
N ARG A 140 -2.33 2.25 -3.43
CA ARG A 140 -3.61 1.57 -3.18
C ARG A 140 -3.42 0.06 -3.04
N THR A 141 -4.15 -0.55 -2.08
CA THR A 141 -4.28 -2.00 -1.97
C THR A 141 -5.49 -2.46 -2.77
N ASP A 142 -5.24 -3.09 -3.91
CA ASP A 142 -6.29 -3.46 -4.87
C ASP A 142 -6.78 -4.90 -4.68
N THR A 143 -5.99 -5.72 -4.01
CA THR A 143 -6.34 -7.06 -3.58
C THR A 143 -6.19 -7.17 -2.09
N ASN A 144 -7.22 -7.62 -1.40
CA ASN A 144 -7.24 -7.75 0.04
C ASN A 144 -7.75 -9.15 0.41
N LEU A 145 -6.87 -10.01 0.89
CA LEU A 145 -7.18 -11.36 1.33
C LEU A 145 -6.74 -11.54 2.78
N LEU A 146 -7.64 -12.04 3.60
CA LEU A 146 -7.34 -12.43 4.97
C LEU A 146 -7.33 -13.96 5.04
N LEU A 147 -6.20 -14.53 5.40
CA LEU A 147 -6.04 -15.96 5.64
C LEU A 147 -6.12 -16.21 7.14
N ILE A 148 -6.95 -17.17 7.55
CA ILE A 148 -7.02 -17.67 8.92
C ILE A 148 -6.49 -19.09 8.89
N VAL A 149 -5.29 -19.29 9.43
CA VAL A 149 -4.56 -20.57 9.36
C VAL A 149 -4.68 -21.30 10.69
N ASN A 150 -5.27 -22.48 10.67
CA ASN A 150 -5.32 -23.38 11.81
C ASN A 150 -4.40 -24.60 11.54
N PRO A 151 -3.16 -24.59 12.03
CA PRO A 151 -2.19 -25.65 11.73
C PRO A 151 -2.56 -26.99 12.37
N VAL A 152 -3.25 -26.97 13.52
CA VAL A 152 -3.68 -28.20 14.21
C VAL A 152 -4.79 -28.92 13.43
N ALA A 153 -5.70 -28.15 12.83
CA ALA A 153 -6.77 -28.70 12.01
C ALA A 153 -6.37 -28.92 10.55
N ASN A 154 -5.15 -28.53 10.15
CA ASN A 154 -4.72 -28.48 8.74
C ASN A 154 -5.73 -27.72 7.85
N HIS A 155 -6.20 -26.57 8.32
CA HIS A 155 -7.27 -25.83 7.68
C HIS A 155 -6.87 -24.37 7.47
N ILE A 156 -7.24 -23.83 6.31
CA ILE A 156 -7.05 -22.41 5.96
C ILE A 156 -8.38 -21.87 5.43
N ASP A 157 -8.92 -20.88 6.12
CA ASP A 157 -10.01 -20.06 5.60
C ASP A 157 -9.44 -18.86 4.84
N MET A 158 -10.01 -18.59 3.68
CA MET A 158 -9.65 -17.43 2.85
C MET A 158 -10.84 -16.49 2.71
N VAL A 159 -10.67 -15.25 3.14
CA VAL A 159 -11.69 -14.21 3.07
C VAL A 159 -11.20 -13.10 2.13
N SER A 160 -11.85 -12.95 0.98
CA SER A 160 -11.65 -11.78 0.12
C SER A 160 -12.43 -10.59 0.66
N ILE A 161 -11.75 -9.46 0.77
CA ILE A 161 -12.36 -8.21 1.20
C ILE A 161 -12.38 -7.26 0.00
N PRO A 162 -13.58 -6.84 -0.48
CA PRO A 162 -13.67 -5.95 -1.62
C PRO A 162 -12.86 -4.66 -1.40
N ARG A 163 -12.08 -4.28 -2.40
CA ARG A 163 -11.24 -3.05 -2.33
C ARG A 163 -12.05 -1.79 -2.03
N ASP A 164 -13.31 -1.76 -2.46
CA ASP A 164 -14.23 -0.63 -2.28
C ASP A 164 -15.08 -0.77 -1.01
N ALA A 165 -14.81 -1.75 -0.13
CA ALA A 165 -15.47 -1.87 1.16
C ALA A 165 -15.28 -0.58 1.96
N LEU A 166 -16.38 -0.09 2.55
CA LEU A 166 -16.35 1.08 3.42
C LEU A 166 -15.91 0.65 4.82
N VAL A 167 -14.76 1.15 5.25
CA VAL A 167 -14.12 0.77 6.52
C VAL A 167 -13.72 2.02 7.32
N PRO A 168 -13.63 1.94 8.65
CA PRO A 168 -13.05 3.02 9.46
C PRO A 168 -11.55 3.07 9.24
N ASN A 169 -11.06 4.02 8.44
CA ASN A 169 -9.64 4.17 8.14
C ASN A 169 -8.89 4.73 9.34
N THR A 170 -7.98 3.93 9.91
CA THR A 170 -7.25 4.28 11.14
C THR A 170 -6.33 5.50 10.94
N ALA A 171 -5.80 5.73 9.74
CA ALA A 171 -5.02 6.92 9.43
C ALA A 171 -5.87 8.21 9.34
N LEU A 172 -7.18 8.09 9.26
CA LEU A 172 -8.12 9.22 9.19
C LEU A 172 -8.97 9.34 10.45
N ASN A 173 -8.41 9.03 11.61
CA ASN A 173 -9.15 9.05 12.89
C ASN A 173 -10.46 8.22 12.82
N ASN A 174 -10.42 7.09 12.15
CA ASN A 174 -11.55 6.20 11.90
C ASN A 174 -12.70 6.81 11.08
N ALA A 175 -12.43 7.86 10.30
CA ALA A 175 -13.39 8.30 9.29
C ALA A 175 -13.60 7.19 8.26
N ASN A 176 -14.84 7.03 7.81
CA ASN A 176 -15.17 6.02 6.81
C ASN A 176 -14.52 6.33 5.46
N ASP A 177 -13.81 5.36 4.91
CA ASP A 177 -13.15 5.45 3.62
C ASP A 177 -13.14 4.08 2.93
N LYS A 178 -12.76 4.02 1.67
CA LYS A 178 -12.57 2.77 0.95
C LYS A 178 -11.33 2.04 1.45
N LEU A 179 -11.43 0.72 1.65
CA LEU A 179 -10.30 -0.12 2.09
C LEU A 179 -9.06 0.08 1.20
N THR A 180 -9.23 0.21 -0.13
CA THR A 180 -8.11 0.40 -1.06
C THR A 180 -7.26 1.64 -0.73
N HIS A 181 -7.83 2.67 -0.13
CA HIS A 181 -7.11 3.89 0.23
C HIS A 181 -6.19 3.71 1.44
N THR A 182 -6.45 2.73 2.31
CA THR A 182 -5.59 2.48 3.48
C THR A 182 -4.15 2.17 3.10
N GLY A 183 -3.94 1.52 1.94
CA GLY A 183 -2.60 1.20 1.43
C GLY A 183 -1.76 2.44 1.06
N ILE A 184 -2.40 3.58 0.80
CA ILE A 184 -1.72 4.86 0.52
C ILE A 184 -1.01 5.38 1.78
N TYR A 185 -1.58 5.09 2.96
CA TYR A 185 -1.02 5.45 4.27
C TYR A 185 0.00 4.43 4.79
N GLY A 186 0.23 3.35 4.04
CA GLY A 186 1.15 2.28 4.40
C GLY A 186 0.43 0.99 4.80
N ILE A 187 1.22 -0.10 4.86
CA ILE A 187 0.67 -1.42 5.16
C ILE A 187 0.13 -1.52 6.57
N ASP A 188 0.76 -0.85 7.53
CA ASP A 188 0.33 -0.86 8.93
C ASP A 188 -1.09 -0.30 9.08
N THR A 189 -1.41 0.78 8.35
CA THR A 189 -2.78 1.32 8.30
C THR A 189 -3.78 0.29 7.78
N SER A 190 -3.44 -0.45 6.73
CA SER A 190 -4.32 -1.50 6.20
C SER A 190 -4.51 -2.64 7.21
N VAL A 191 -3.43 -3.06 7.87
CA VAL A 191 -3.44 -4.10 8.92
C VAL A 191 -4.31 -3.68 10.10
N ASP A 192 -4.09 -2.47 10.63
CA ASP A 192 -4.83 -1.95 11.77
C ASP A 192 -6.31 -1.75 11.45
N THR A 193 -6.61 -1.20 10.25
CA THR A 193 -7.99 -1.03 9.78
C THR A 193 -8.71 -2.37 9.67
N ILE A 194 -8.10 -3.40 9.08
CA ILE A 194 -8.69 -4.73 8.95
C ILE A 194 -8.85 -5.39 10.32
N SER A 195 -7.83 -5.29 11.17
CA SER A 195 -7.88 -5.85 12.53
C SER A 195 -9.02 -5.23 13.33
N GLN A 196 -9.18 -3.91 13.28
CA GLN A 196 -10.27 -3.20 13.93
C GLN A 196 -11.64 -3.53 13.35
N PHE A 197 -11.75 -3.56 12.01
CA PHE A 197 -13.02 -3.80 11.33
C PHE A 197 -13.60 -5.20 11.59
N PHE A 198 -12.75 -6.23 11.61
CA PHE A 198 -13.17 -7.60 11.89
C PHE A 198 -13.12 -7.97 13.39
N GLY A 199 -12.51 -7.14 14.24
CA GLY A 199 -12.34 -7.45 15.67
C GLY A 199 -11.39 -8.62 15.94
N ILE A 200 -10.49 -8.93 15.00
CA ILE A 200 -9.49 -10.01 15.13
C ILE A 200 -8.08 -9.47 14.88
N PRO A 201 -7.05 -10.00 15.57
CA PRO A 201 -5.69 -9.58 15.30
C PRO A 201 -5.26 -10.02 13.90
N VAL A 202 -4.52 -9.19 13.19
CA VAL A 202 -3.73 -9.60 12.04
C VAL A 202 -2.31 -9.87 12.56
N ASP A 203 -1.87 -11.13 12.49
CA ASP A 203 -0.58 -11.54 13.07
C ASP A 203 0.58 -11.28 12.11
N TYR A 204 0.36 -11.54 10.83
CA TYR A 204 1.33 -11.39 9.76
C TYR A 204 0.72 -10.71 8.55
N TYR A 205 1.55 -10.13 7.71
CA TYR A 205 1.12 -9.63 6.40
C TYR A 205 2.16 -9.90 5.31
N ALA A 206 1.70 -9.93 4.07
CA ALA A 206 2.56 -9.88 2.90
C ALA A 206 1.97 -8.88 1.87
N ARG A 207 2.85 -8.09 1.25
CA ARG A 207 2.49 -7.22 0.13
C ARG A 207 3.10 -7.78 -1.16
N VAL A 208 2.30 -7.79 -2.21
CA VAL A 208 2.68 -8.36 -3.50
C VAL A 208 2.41 -7.34 -4.60
N SER A 209 3.44 -6.94 -5.32
CA SER A 209 3.34 -6.16 -6.56
C SER A 209 3.23 -7.11 -7.77
N PHE A 210 3.06 -6.56 -8.98
CA PHE A 210 3.06 -7.37 -10.20
C PHE A 210 4.36 -8.16 -10.37
N ASN A 211 5.50 -7.48 -10.19
CA ASN A 211 6.81 -8.14 -10.31
C ASN A 211 6.98 -9.24 -9.25
N SER A 212 6.59 -8.97 -7.99
CA SER A 212 6.66 -9.98 -6.93
C SER A 212 5.77 -11.19 -7.22
N MET A 213 4.58 -10.99 -7.79
CA MET A 213 3.70 -12.10 -8.19
C MET A 213 4.36 -12.97 -9.25
N ILE A 214 4.94 -12.36 -10.28
CA ILE A 214 5.64 -13.07 -11.35
C ILE A 214 6.81 -13.87 -10.76
N GLU A 215 7.68 -13.22 -9.97
CA GLU A 215 8.85 -13.83 -9.37
C GLU A 215 8.49 -15.00 -8.43
N ILE A 216 7.47 -14.87 -7.60
CA ILE A 216 7.00 -15.93 -6.70
C ILE A 216 6.58 -17.16 -7.52
N VAL A 217 5.71 -16.96 -8.53
CA VAL A 217 5.17 -18.06 -9.32
C VAL A 217 6.27 -18.73 -10.14
N ASP A 218 7.16 -17.95 -10.76
CA ASP A 218 8.25 -18.50 -11.58
C ASP A 218 9.29 -19.25 -10.72
N THR A 219 9.62 -18.71 -9.53
CA THR A 219 10.56 -19.35 -8.59
C THR A 219 10.10 -20.75 -8.15
N ILE A 220 8.79 -20.93 -7.93
CA ILE A 220 8.22 -22.22 -7.55
C ILE A 220 7.95 -23.14 -8.75
N GLY A 221 8.37 -22.72 -9.96
CA GLY A 221 8.23 -23.49 -11.19
C GLY A 221 6.82 -23.50 -11.76
N GLY A 222 6.06 -22.41 -11.61
CA GLY A 222 4.68 -22.28 -12.06
C GLY A 222 3.65 -22.91 -11.13
N ILE A 223 2.38 -22.66 -11.42
CA ILE A 223 1.23 -23.16 -10.62
C ILE A 223 0.18 -23.81 -11.51
N ASP A 224 -0.48 -24.83 -11.00
CA ASP A 224 -1.59 -25.50 -11.70
C ASP A 224 -2.92 -24.89 -11.22
N VAL A 225 -3.70 -24.33 -12.17
CA VAL A 225 -4.93 -23.58 -11.86
C VAL A 225 -6.04 -23.98 -12.83
N ASP A 226 -7.23 -24.23 -12.30
CA ASP A 226 -8.45 -24.35 -13.10
C ASP A 226 -8.98 -22.97 -13.44
N VAL A 227 -8.70 -22.50 -14.66
CA VAL A 227 -9.14 -21.19 -15.19
C VAL A 227 -10.62 -21.23 -15.52
N GLU A 228 -11.40 -20.27 -15.00
CA GLU A 228 -12.86 -20.30 -15.07
C GLU A 228 -13.43 -20.04 -16.48
N LEU A 229 -12.70 -19.29 -17.32
CA LEU A 229 -13.19 -18.84 -18.62
C LEU A 229 -12.07 -18.55 -19.62
N ASP A 230 -12.42 -18.50 -20.89
CA ASP A 230 -11.52 -18.01 -21.96
C ASP A 230 -11.41 -16.47 -21.86
N PHE A 231 -10.20 -15.94 -21.86
CA PHE A 231 -9.99 -14.50 -21.90
C PHE A 231 -8.61 -14.11 -22.45
N CYS A 232 -8.46 -12.85 -22.78
CA CYS A 232 -7.14 -12.21 -23.01
C CYS A 232 -7.02 -10.97 -22.11
N GLU A 233 -5.87 -10.79 -21.51
CA GLU A 233 -5.56 -9.63 -20.65
C GLU A 233 -4.20 -9.04 -21.03
N GLN A 234 -3.98 -7.80 -20.65
CA GLN A 234 -2.72 -7.09 -20.83
C GLN A 234 -1.58 -7.75 -20.03
N ASP A 235 -0.37 -7.63 -20.55
CA ASP A 235 0.86 -8.00 -19.85
C ASP A 235 1.11 -7.13 -18.59
N GLU A 236 2.22 -7.34 -17.91
CA GLU A 236 2.65 -6.57 -16.73
C GLU A 236 2.87 -5.08 -17.03
N ASN A 237 3.16 -4.73 -18.28
CA ASN A 237 3.35 -3.36 -18.75
C ASN A 237 2.05 -2.69 -19.21
N ARG A 238 0.91 -3.39 -19.12
CA ARG A 238 -0.41 -2.93 -19.57
C ARG A 238 -0.48 -2.59 -21.06
N SER A 239 0.27 -3.33 -21.88
CA SER A 239 0.25 -3.17 -23.34
C SER A 239 -1.11 -3.55 -23.92
N PHE A 240 -1.58 -2.75 -24.87
CA PHE A 240 -2.77 -3.04 -25.69
C PHE A 240 -2.43 -3.66 -27.06
N LYS A 241 -1.15 -3.88 -27.34
CA LYS A 241 -0.74 -4.52 -28.58
C LYS A 241 -1.20 -5.97 -28.57
N LYS A 242 -1.74 -6.42 -29.70
CA LYS A 242 -2.30 -7.76 -29.82
C LYS A 242 -1.29 -8.87 -29.49
N ASP A 243 -0.03 -8.67 -29.83
CA ASP A 243 1.04 -9.64 -29.63
C ASP A 243 1.53 -9.69 -28.16
N ASP A 244 1.21 -8.67 -27.36
CA ASP A 244 1.56 -8.58 -25.93
C ASP A 244 0.42 -9.09 -25.03
N LEU A 245 -0.75 -9.44 -25.60
CA LEU A 245 -1.86 -9.96 -24.83
C LEU A 245 -1.60 -11.40 -24.38
N ILE A 246 -1.85 -11.64 -23.09
CA ILE A 246 -1.80 -12.97 -22.50
C ILE A 246 -3.20 -13.58 -22.57
N CYS A 247 -3.35 -14.66 -23.34
CA CYS A 247 -4.62 -15.34 -23.53
C CYS A 247 -4.63 -16.69 -22.84
N LEU A 248 -5.62 -16.95 -22.01
CA LEU A 248 -5.83 -18.24 -21.34
C LEU A 248 -7.17 -18.86 -21.78
N LYS A 249 -7.20 -20.18 -21.75
CA LYS A 249 -8.40 -20.97 -22.01
C LYS A 249 -9.03 -21.42 -20.70
N LYS A 250 -10.32 -21.73 -20.74
CA LYS A 250 -11.02 -22.36 -19.62
C LYS A 250 -10.45 -23.77 -19.36
N GLY A 251 -10.33 -24.14 -18.08
CA GLY A 251 -9.91 -25.46 -17.62
C GLY A 251 -8.57 -25.46 -16.92
N GLU A 252 -8.11 -26.63 -16.53
CA GLU A 252 -6.84 -26.81 -15.83
C GLU A 252 -5.65 -26.48 -16.75
N GLN A 253 -4.77 -25.62 -16.26
CA GLN A 253 -3.59 -25.15 -16.97
C GLN A 253 -2.44 -24.94 -15.99
N HIS A 254 -1.24 -25.18 -16.47
CA HIS A 254 -0.01 -24.76 -15.80
C HIS A 254 0.31 -23.33 -16.20
N LEU A 255 0.33 -22.43 -15.23
CA LEU A 255 0.54 -21.01 -15.43
C LEU A 255 1.93 -20.59 -14.96
N ASP A 256 2.66 -19.84 -15.79
CA ASP A 256 3.83 -19.07 -15.38
C ASP A 256 3.42 -17.79 -14.64
N GLY A 257 4.39 -17.01 -14.17
CA GLY A 257 4.13 -15.80 -13.40
C GLY A 257 3.33 -14.74 -14.15
N LYS A 258 3.60 -14.55 -15.45
CA LYS A 258 2.86 -13.59 -16.28
C LYS A 258 1.43 -14.02 -16.51
N GLN A 259 1.20 -15.28 -16.75
CA GLN A 259 -0.12 -15.87 -16.94
C GLN A 259 -0.95 -15.80 -15.65
N ALA A 260 -0.33 -16.11 -14.50
CA ALA A 260 -0.96 -15.96 -13.19
C ALA A 260 -1.33 -14.51 -12.90
N LEU A 261 -0.44 -13.56 -13.18
CA LEU A 261 -0.73 -12.12 -13.04
C LEU A 261 -1.89 -11.71 -13.94
N ALA A 262 -1.90 -12.09 -15.22
CA ALA A 262 -2.99 -11.78 -16.14
C ALA A 262 -4.33 -12.30 -15.63
N TYR A 263 -4.37 -13.55 -15.11
CA TYR A 263 -5.58 -14.15 -14.54
C TYR A 263 -6.03 -13.41 -13.28
N SER A 264 -5.13 -13.01 -12.41
CA SER A 264 -5.44 -12.27 -11.17
C SER A 264 -6.05 -10.89 -11.41
N ARG A 265 -5.83 -10.30 -12.59
CA ARG A 265 -6.26 -8.94 -12.96
C ARG A 265 -7.53 -8.91 -13.81
N HIS A 266 -7.85 -10.02 -14.46
CA HIS A 266 -8.94 -10.07 -15.42
C HIS A 266 -10.30 -9.77 -14.77
N ARG A 267 -11.10 -8.88 -15.42
CA ARG A 267 -12.47 -8.51 -15.00
C ARG A 267 -13.36 -8.04 -16.14
N LYS A 268 -12.87 -8.09 -17.39
CA LYS A 268 -13.51 -7.41 -18.53
C LYS A 268 -14.53 -8.29 -19.26
N THR A 269 -14.54 -9.60 -19.01
CA THR A 269 -15.53 -10.50 -19.61
C THR A 269 -16.89 -10.26 -18.95
N GLU A 270 -17.94 -10.19 -19.76
CA GLU A 270 -19.31 -10.02 -19.28
C GLU A 270 -19.67 -11.11 -18.25
N GLY A 271 -20.23 -10.69 -17.11
CA GLY A 271 -20.54 -11.57 -15.98
C GLY A 271 -19.34 -12.01 -15.13
N TYR A 272 -18.11 -11.56 -15.47
CA TYR A 272 -16.88 -11.82 -14.72
C TYR A 272 -16.28 -10.52 -14.15
N ASP A 273 -17.00 -9.90 -13.30
CA ASP A 273 -16.69 -8.61 -12.66
C ASP A 273 -15.64 -8.72 -11.54
N ASN A 274 -15.74 -7.86 -10.53
CA ASN A 274 -14.86 -7.91 -9.36
C ASN A 274 -14.94 -9.24 -8.60
N ALA A 275 -16.13 -9.86 -8.51
CA ALA A 275 -16.29 -11.15 -7.83
C ALA A 275 -15.54 -12.28 -8.56
N GLY A 276 -15.56 -12.28 -9.91
CA GLY A 276 -14.76 -13.19 -10.73
C GLY A 276 -13.27 -13.03 -10.48
N ARG A 277 -12.79 -11.78 -10.47
CA ARG A 277 -11.40 -11.47 -10.16
C ARG A 277 -10.99 -11.94 -8.77
N GLU A 278 -11.81 -11.73 -7.75
CA GLU A 278 -11.54 -12.20 -6.39
C GLU A 278 -11.44 -13.72 -6.32
N ARG A 279 -12.31 -14.46 -7.03
CA ARG A 279 -12.19 -15.92 -7.14
C ARG A 279 -10.89 -16.36 -7.82
N ALA A 280 -10.48 -15.68 -8.91
CA ALA A 280 -9.20 -15.96 -9.57
C ALA A 280 -8.01 -15.77 -8.60
N GLN A 281 -8.01 -14.68 -7.84
CA GLN A 281 -6.97 -14.43 -6.83
C GLN A 281 -6.92 -15.53 -5.76
N GLN A 282 -8.07 -15.96 -5.26
CA GLN A 282 -8.14 -17.09 -4.30
C GLN A 282 -7.59 -18.39 -4.90
N ARG A 283 -7.94 -18.70 -6.17
CA ARG A 283 -7.42 -19.89 -6.87
C ARG A 283 -5.91 -19.86 -7.02
N ILE A 284 -5.34 -18.72 -7.39
CA ILE A 284 -3.90 -18.53 -7.50
C ILE A 284 -3.21 -18.72 -6.14
N ILE A 285 -3.70 -18.09 -5.09
CA ILE A 285 -3.13 -18.24 -3.73
C ILE A 285 -3.22 -19.69 -3.27
N LYS A 286 -4.35 -20.35 -3.51
CA LYS A 286 -4.51 -21.78 -3.20
C LYS A 286 -3.50 -22.64 -3.96
N ALA A 287 -3.28 -22.36 -5.24
CA ALA A 287 -2.33 -23.09 -6.07
C ALA A 287 -0.88 -22.87 -5.60
N ILE A 288 -0.50 -21.64 -5.23
CA ILE A 288 0.80 -21.33 -4.64
C ILE A 288 1.00 -22.13 -3.33
N ILE A 289 0.02 -22.09 -2.42
CA ILE A 289 0.09 -22.82 -1.15
C ILE A 289 0.24 -24.32 -1.42
N ASN A 290 -0.58 -24.91 -2.29
CA ASN A 290 -0.51 -26.33 -2.64
C ASN A 290 0.85 -26.71 -3.22
N LYS A 291 1.42 -25.85 -4.06
CA LYS A 291 2.75 -26.06 -4.64
C LYS A 291 3.82 -26.05 -3.55
N LEU A 292 3.78 -25.09 -2.63
CA LEU A 292 4.76 -24.94 -1.55
C LEU A 292 4.72 -26.09 -0.52
N ILE A 293 3.54 -26.67 -0.25
CA ILE A 293 3.40 -27.80 0.67
C ILE A 293 3.60 -29.17 0.00
N SER A 294 3.77 -29.19 -1.33
CA SER A 294 3.97 -30.45 -2.06
C SER A 294 5.38 -31.00 -1.83
N PRO A 295 5.55 -32.34 -1.85
CA PRO A 295 6.88 -32.96 -1.68
C PRO A 295 7.93 -32.50 -2.71
N SER A 296 7.49 -32.06 -3.88
CA SER A 296 8.37 -31.52 -4.93
C SER A 296 8.93 -30.13 -4.61
N ALA A 297 8.30 -29.38 -3.70
CA ALA A 297 8.78 -28.05 -3.30
C ALA A 297 9.93 -28.10 -2.27
N LEU A 298 10.10 -29.20 -1.56
CA LEU A 298 11.19 -29.38 -0.59
C LEU A 298 12.60 -29.30 -1.21
N GLY A 299 12.71 -29.38 -2.54
CA GLY A 299 13.96 -29.19 -3.28
C GLY A 299 14.34 -27.72 -3.50
N TYR A 300 13.40 -26.77 -3.37
CA TYR A 300 13.65 -25.34 -3.62
C TYR A 300 13.98 -24.54 -2.36
N VAL A 301 13.92 -25.16 -1.18
CA VAL A 301 14.13 -24.48 0.13
C VAL A 301 15.60 -24.51 0.57
N ASN A 302 16.49 -25.14 -0.19
CA ASN A 302 17.91 -25.33 0.17
C ASN A 302 18.89 -24.48 -0.65
N ASP A 303 18.43 -23.54 -1.46
CA ASP A 303 19.21 -22.53 -2.15
C ASP A 303 18.78 -21.13 -1.67
#